data_62411ada9073ac5e057af36c02f84650
#
_entry.id   62411ada9073ac5e057af36c02f84650
#
_cell.length_a   1.000
_cell.length_b   1.000
_cell.length_c   1.000
_cell.angle_alpha   90.00
_cell.angle_beta   90.00
_cell.angle_gamma   90.00
#
_symmetry.space_group_name_H-M   'P 1'
#
loop_
_entity.id
_entity.type
_entity.pdbx_description
1 polymer ?
#
loop_
_entity_poly.entity_id
_entity_poly.type
_entity_poly.pdbx_seq_one_letter_code
_entity_poly.pdbx_strand_id
1 'polypeptide(L)'
;MAVKFLSDEWLSEVESRLNASEAFASAAKGQAARLQQQVAGAPGGDIGYGFVLDGGKVALTKGEIENPEATISQDYATAVAMSKQEISGQQAFMQGKLKVSGNLMKIMQLQGAFTAMPQALEGFEVEY
;
A
#
# COMPACT_ATOMS: atom_id res chain seq x y z
N MET A 1 -9.09 -3.42 19.12
CA MET A 1 -9.37 -4.70 18.46
C MET A 1 -8.57 -4.79 17.17
N ALA A 2 -8.01 -5.97 16.90
CA ALA A 2 -7.24 -6.18 15.69
C ALA A 2 -8.16 -6.32 14.48
N VAL A 3 -7.69 -5.80 13.34
CA VAL A 3 -8.41 -5.87 12.08
C VAL A 3 -7.71 -6.90 11.20
N LYS A 4 -8.50 -7.73 10.52
CA LYS A 4 -7.94 -8.76 9.65
C LYS A 4 -7.23 -8.13 8.45
N PHE A 5 -6.00 -8.54 8.21
CA PHE A 5 -5.16 -8.03 7.12
C PHE A 5 -5.85 -8.20 5.77
N LEU A 6 -5.86 -7.14 4.98
CA LEU A 6 -6.44 -7.07 3.64
C LEU A 6 -7.97 -7.24 3.61
N SER A 7 -8.64 -7.14 4.75
CA SER A 7 -10.10 -7.11 4.77
C SER A 7 -10.62 -5.72 4.39
N ASP A 8 -11.93 -5.61 4.16
CA ASP A 8 -12.55 -4.32 3.89
C ASP A 8 -12.32 -3.35 5.04
N GLU A 9 -12.37 -3.84 6.28
CA GLU A 9 -12.11 -3.03 7.47
C GLU A 9 -10.67 -2.54 7.49
N TRP A 10 -9.71 -3.40 7.07
CA TRP A 10 -8.31 -3.04 6.98
C TRP A 10 -8.11 -1.91 5.97
N LEU A 11 -8.70 -2.03 4.80
CA LEU A 11 -8.60 -0.99 3.76
C LEU A 11 -9.16 0.33 4.26
N SER A 12 -10.31 0.30 4.91
CA SER A 12 -10.97 1.49 5.44
C SER A 12 -10.14 2.14 6.53
N GLU A 13 -9.58 1.35 7.44
CA GLU A 13 -8.77 1.87 8.55
C GLU A 13 -7.46 2.47 8.05
N VAL A 14 -6.78 1.80 7.11
CA VAL A 14 -5.54 2.31 6.52
C VAL A 14 -5.81 3.64 5.81
N GLU A 15 -6.87 3.70 5.02
CA GLU A 15 -7.26 4.93 4.33
C GLU A 15 -7.50 6.06 5.32
N SER A 16 -8.24 5.81 6.37
CA SER A 16 -8.55 6.80 7.40
C SER A 16 -7.30 7.30 8.10
N ARG A 17 -6.40 6.39 8.48
CA ARG A 17 -5.15 6.75 9.18
C ARG A 17 -4.21 7.54 8.29
N LEU A 18 -4.10 7.16 7.02
CA LEU A 18 -3.25 7.89 6.08
C LEU A 18 -3.80 9.31 5.85
N ASN A 19 -5.11 9.44 5.70
CA ASN A 19 -5.73 10.75 5.48
C ASN A 19 -5.69 11.64 6.72
N ALA A 20 -5.54 11.07 7.91
CA ALA A 20 -5.41 11.82 9.15
C ALA A 20 -3.94 12.16 9.49
N SER A 21 -2.98 11.58 8.78
CA SER A 21 -1.56 11.77 9.08
C SER A 21 -1.02 13.03 8.39
N GLU A 22 -0.51 13.96 9.20
CA GLU A 22 0.14 15.16 8.67
C GLU A 22 1.44 14.84 7.95
N ALA A 23 2.20 13.86 8.47
CA ALA A 23 3.46 13.44 7.86
C ALA A 23 3.22 12.85 6.47
N PHE A 24 2.20 12.01 6.35
CA PHE A 24 1.84 11.42 5.06
C PHE A 24 1.32 12.50 4.10
N ALA A 25 0.45 13.37 4.57
CA ALA A 25 -0.11 14.44 3.74
C ALA A 25 0.99 15.37 3.22
N SER A 26 1.97 15.71 4.05
CA SER A 26 3.11 16.54 3.64
C SER A 26 3.96 15.84 2.59
N ALA A 27 4.25 14.56 2.78
CA ALA A 27 5.06 13.79 1.85
C ALA A 27 4.34 13.55 0.51
N ALA A 28 3.02 13.47 0.55
CA ALA A 28 2.19 13.22 -0.62
C ALA A 28 1.68 14.51 -1.31
N LYS A 29 1.98 15.66 -0.75
CA LYS A 29 1.48 16.96 -1.24
C LYS A 29 1.87 17.17 -2.70
N GLY A 30 0.89 17.51 -3.53
CA GLY A 30 1.12 17.73 -4.94
C GLY A 30 1.33 16.48 -5.77
N GLN A 31 1.22 15.30 -5.15
CA GLN A 31 1.36 14.03 -5.85
C GLN A 31 -0.01 13.49 -6.26
N ALA A 32 -0.04 12.80 -7.37
CA ALA A 32 -1.23 12.06 -7.81
C ALA A 32 -0.77 10.76 -8.43
N ALA A 33 -1.45 9.66 -8.07
CA ALA A 33 -1.07 8.35 -8.57
C ALA A 33 -2.22 7.38 -8.50
N ARG A 34 -2.25 6.44 -9.44
CA ARG A 34 -3.19 5.33 -9.45
C ARG A 34 -2.37 4.05 -9.52
N LEU A 35 -2.34 3.32 -8.41
CA LEU A 35 -1.53 2.11 -8.28
C LEU A 35 -2.44 0.92 -8.01
N GLN A 36 -2.14 -0.21 -8.65
CA GLN A 36 -2.82 -1.47 -8.37
C GLN A 36 -1.90 -2.35 -7.55
N GLN A 37 -2.42 -2.86 -6.44
CA GLN A 37 -1.71 -3.83 -5.60
C GLN A 37 -2.32 -5.20 -5.86
N GLN A 38 -1.45 -6.21 -6.07
CA GLN A 38 -1.88 -7.59 -6.25
C GLN A 38 -1.14 -8.46 -5.24
N VAL A 39 -1.89 -9.21 -4.45
CA VAL A 39 -1.33 -10.10 -3.43
C VAL A 39 -1.78 -11.52 -3.75
N ALA A 40 -0.81 -12.37 -4.05
CA ALA A 40 -1.08 -13.78 -4.40
C ALA A 40 -0.97 -14.67 -3.17
N GLY A 41 -1.80 -15.70 -3.11
CA GLY A 41 -1.71 -16.72 -2.09
C GLY A 41 -2.23 -16.31 -0.71
N ALA A 42 -3.08 -15.28 -0.64
CA ALA A 42 -3.71 -14.90 0.62
C ALA A 42 -4.73 -15.97 1.06
N PRO A 43 -5.04 -16.05 2.37
CA PRO A 43 -6.11 -16.94 2.82
C PRO A 43 -7.42 -16.59 2.10
N GLY A 44 -8.01 -17.57 1.43
CA GLY A 44 -9.22 -17.35 0.64
C GLY A 44 -8.99 -17.00 -0.81
N GLY A 45 -7.72 -16.83 -1.24
CA GLY A 45 -7.36 -16.59 -2.63
C GLY A 45 -6.61 -15.29 -2.85
N ASP A 46 -6.33 -14.98 -4.10
CA ASP A 46 -5.60 -13.77 -4.46
C ASP A 46 -6.46 -12.53 -4.20
N ILE A 47 -5.81 -11.46 -3.73
CA ILE A 47 -6.49 -10.21 -3.38
C ILE A 47 -5.85 -9.06 -4.14
N GLY A 48 -6.69 -8.22 -4.72
CA GLY A 48 -6.25 -6.98 -5.36
C GLY A 48 -6.90 -5.78 -4.70
N TYR A 49 -6.18 -4.66 -4.63
CA TYR A 49 -6.79 -3.40 -4.23
C TYR A 49 -6.06 -2.24 -4.90
N GLY A 50 -6.81 -1.15 -5.09
CA GLY A 50 -6.27 0.06 -5.69
C GLY A 50 -5.83 1.06 -4.64
N PHE A 51 -4.74 1.73 -4.91
CA PHE A 51 -4.23 2.84 -4.10
C PHE A 51 -4.29 4.09 -5.00
N VAL A 52 -5.24 4.97 -4.72
CA VAL A 52 -5.42 6.18 -5.51
C VAL A 52 -5.08 7.39 -4.64
N LEU A 53 -4.06 8.11 -5.06
CA LEU A 53 -3.59 9.32 -4.37
C LEU A 53 -3.94 10.53 -5.21
N ASP A 54 -4.57 11.53 -4.58
CA ASP A 54 -4.94 12.76 -5.27
C ASP A 54 -4.92 13.91 -4.27
N GLY A 55 -4.03 14.88 -4.51
CA GLY A 55 -3.96 16.07 -3.68
C GLY A 55 -3.64 15.81 -2.22
N GLY A 56 -2.87 14.77 -1.92
CA GLY A 56 -2.53 14.40 -0.55
C GLY A 56 -3.57 13.52 0.14
N LYS A 57 -4.66 13.22 -0.54
CA LYS A 57 -5.71 12.30 -0.05
C LYS A 57 -5.57 10.96 -0.72
N VAL A 58 -5.82 9.89 0.04
CA VAL A 58 -5.72 8.54 -0.48
C VAL A 58 -7.08 7.83 -0.40
N ALA A 59 -7.37 7.03 -1.42
CA ALA A 59 -8.52 6.13 -1.42
C ALA A 59 -8.02 4.71 -1.68
N LEU A 60 -8.45 3.77 -0.87
CA LEU A 60 -8.15 2.35 -1.04
C LEU A 60 -9.41 1.64 -1.46
N THR A 61 -9.38 1.00 -2.61
CA THR A 61 -10.54 0.36 -3.22
C THR A 61 -10.25 -1.12 -3.45
N LYS A 62 -11.12 -1.99 -2.96
CA LYS A 62 -10.97 -3.43 -3.16
C LYS A 62 -11.17 -3.78 -4.64
N GLY A 63 -10.38 -4.72 -5.14
CA GLY A 63 -10.46 -5.19 -6.51
C GLY A 63 -9.55 -4.43 -7.44
N GLU A 64 -9.82 -4.51 -8.72
CA GLU A 64 -9.03 -3.84 -9.75
C GLU A 64 -9.57 -2.44 -10.01
N ILE A 65 -8.65 -1.48 -10.15
CA ILE A 65 -9.01 -0.11 -10.54
C ILE A 65 -8.77 0.07 -12.03
N GLU A 66 -9.46 1.05 -12.60
CA GLU A 66 -9.28 1.41 -14.01
C GLU A 66 -8.00 2.22 -14.20
N ASN A 67 -7.28 1.93 -15.26
CA ASN A 67 -6.13 2.69 -15.70
C ASN A 67 -5.07 2.92 -14.62
N PRO A 68 -4.59 1.87 -13.95
CA PRO A 68 -3.50 2.06 -12.99
C PRO A 68 -2.23 2.49 -13.73
N GLU A 69 -1.49 3.42 -13.14
CA GLU A 69 -0.22 3.87 -13.70
C GLU A 69 0.87 2.80 -13.52
N ALA A 70 0.75 2.03 -12.45
CA ALA A 70 1.67 0.92 -12.17
C ALA A 70 0.93 -0.14 -11.37
N THR A 71 1.42 -1.38 -11.49
CA THR A 71 0.91 -2.52 -10.73
C THR A 71 2.05 -3.10 -9.92
N ILE A 72 1.82 -3.30 -8.62
CA ILE A 72 2.79 -3.90 -7.71
C ILE A 72 2.26 -5.28 -7.33
N SER A 73 3.02 -6.33 -7.65
CA SER A 73 2.63 -7.71 -7.38
C SER A 73 3.57 -8.32 -6.35
N GLN A 74 3.00 -9.08 -5.42
CA GLN A 74 3.74 -9.72 -4.34
C GLN A 74 2.97 -10.93 -3.84
N ASP A 75 3.64 -11.82 -3.11
CA ASP A 75 2.94 -12.91 -2.44
C ASP A 75 2.47 -12.46 -1.05
N TYR A 76 1.60 -13.25 -0.45
CA TYR A 76 1.02 -12.91 0.85
C TYR A 76 2.09 -12.81 1.94
N ALA A 77 3.08 -13.71 1.93
CA ALA A 77 4.15 -13.70 2.92
C ALA A 77 4.95 -12.39 2.86
N THR A 78 5.24 -11.90 1.65
CA THR A 78 5.93 -10.61 1.47
C THR A 78 5.07 -9.45 1.95
N ALA A 79 3.78 -9.48 1.64
CA ALA A 79 2.85 -8.43 2.08
C ALA A 79 2.78 -8.37 3.61
N VAL A 80 2.72 -9.53 4.28
CA VAL A 80 2.72 -9.61 5.75
C VAL A 80 4.02 -9.07 6.32
N ALA A 81 5.17 -9.47 5.76
CA ALA A 81 6.47 -9.01 6.24
C ALA A 81 6.62 -7.50 6.11
N MET A 82 6.16 -6.90 5.01
CA MET A 82 6.18 -5.46 4.85
C MET A 82 5.23 -4.76 5.81
N SER A 83 4.06 -5.31 6.04
CA SER A 83 3.10 -4.74 6.99
C SER A 83 3.64 -4.75 8.42
N LYS A 84 4.39 -5.80 8.79
CA LYS A 84 5.04 -5.91 10.10
C LYS A 84 6.36 -5.13 10.17
N GLN A 85 6.75 -4.50 9.09
CA GLN A 85 8.01 -3.75 8.97
C GLN A 85 9.26 -4.63 9.13
N GLU A 86 9.15 -5.91 8.83
CA GLU A 86 10.27 -6.85 8.85
C GLU A 86 11.15 -6.66 7.61
N ILE A 87 10.59 -6.11 6.54
CA ILE A 87 11.29 -5.79 5.31
C ILE A 87 10.66 -4.52 4.72
N SER A 88 11.49 -3.63 4.17
CA SER A 88 10.96 -2.43 3.50
C SER A 88 10.53 -2.78 2.07
N GLY A 89 9.71 -1.92 1.47
CA GLY A 89 9.33 -2.08 0.07
C GLY A 89 10.54 -2.07 -0.85
N GLN A 90 11.52 -1.21 -0.55
CA GLN A 90 12.74 -1.14 -1.35
C GLN A 90 13.54 -2.43 -1.28
N GLN A 91 13.70 -3.00 -0.08
CA GLN A 91 14.39 -4.28 0.11
C GLN A 91 13.66 -5.40 -0.62
N ALA A 92 12.33 -5.44 -0.51
CA ALA A 92 11.54 -6.45 -1.19
C ALA A 92 11.70 -6.37 -2.70
N PHE A 93 11.72 -5.16 -3.24
CA PHE A 93 11.92 -4.94 -4.67
C PHE A 93 13.32 -5.42 -5.10
N MET A 94 14.35 -5.05 -4.36
CA MET A 94 15.72 -5.44 -4.68
C MET A 94 15.95 -6.96 -4.59
N GLN A 95 15.22 -7.64 -3.72
CA GLN A 95 15.30 -9.08 -3.55
C GLN A 95 14.40 -9.85 -4.52
N GLY A 96 13.69 -9.14 -5.40
CA GLY A 96 12.78 -9.77 -6.36
C GLY A 96 11.47 -10.24 -5.77
N LYS A 97 11.15 -9.84 -4.55
CA LYS A 97 9.89 -10.20 -3.89
C LYS A 97 8.72 -9.33 -4.30
N LEU A 98 8.99 -8.11 -4.78
CA LEU A 98 8.01 -7.25 -5.41
C LEU A 98 8.29 -7.17 -6.89
N LYS A 99 7.24 -7.26 -7.69
CA LYS A 99 7.31 -7.06 -9.12
C LYS A 99 6.50 -5.82 -9.46
N VAL A 100 7.11 -4.91 -10.19
CA VAL A 100 6.45 -3.67 -10.60
C VAL A 100 6.34 -3.65 -12.11
N SER A 101 5.13 -3.44 -12.62
CA SER A 101 4.90 -3.22 -14.04
C SER A 101 4.26 -1.86 -14.22
N GLY A 102 4.46 -1.26 -15.40
CA GLY A 102 3.95 0.07 -15.69
C GLY A 102 4.97 1.14 -15.38
N ASN A 103 4.53 2.27 -14.84
CA ASN A 103 5.37 3.45 -14.65
C ASN A 103 6.20 3.37 -13.37
N LEU A 104 7.41 2.83 -13.49
CA LEU A 104 8.33 2.74 -12.35
C LEU A 104 8.72 4.11 -11.80
N MET A 105 8.82 5.12 -12.67
CA MET A 105 9.14 6.49 -12.24
C MET A 105 8.12 7.03 -11.26
N LYS A 106 6.85 6.71 -11.46
CA LYS A 106 5.78 7.13 -10.54
C LYS A 106 6.00 6.53 -9.16
N ILE A 107 6.40 5.26 -9.11
CA ILE A 107 6.72 4.59 -7.83
C ILE A 107 7.87 5.30 -7.13
N MET A 108 8.90 5.67 -7.87
CA MET A 108 10.07 6.37 -7.31
C MET A 108 9.70 7.76 -6.78
N GLN A 109 8.80 8.46 -7.48
CA GLN A 109 8.33 9.78 -7.04
C GLN A 109 7.54 9.71 -5.73
N LEU A 110 6.96 8.56 -5.42
CA LEU A 110 6.14 8.37 -4.22
C LEU A 110 6.93 7.82 -3.04
N GLN A 111 8.24 7.70 -3.14
CA GLN A 111 9.09 7.15 -2.07
C GLN A 111 8.86 7.86 -0.73
N GLY A 112 8.77 9.19 -0.74
CA GLY A 112 8.55 9.95 0.47
C GLY A 112 7.22 9.59 1.15
N ALA A 113 6.17 9.45 0.35
CA ALA A 113 4.86 9.08 0.86
C ALA A 113 4.88 7.66 1.44
N PHE A 114 5.51 6.72 0.73
CA PHE A 114 5.63 5.35 1.22
C PHE A 114 6.44 5.26 2.51
N THR A 115 7.48 6.07 2.64
CA THR A 115 8.30 6.12 3.84
C THR A 115 7.51 6.66 5.05
N ALA A 116 6.55 7.54 4.81
CA ALA A 116 5.71 8.10 5.87
C ALA A 116 4.57 7.16 6.31
N MET A 117 4.24 6.14 5.52
CA MET A 117 3.13 5.23 5.82
C MET A 117 3.27 4.49 7.15
N PRO A 118 4.44 3.90 7.50
CA PRO A 118 4.55 3.19 8.76
C PRO A 118 4.25 4.05 9.98
N GLN A 119 4.66 5.32 9.97
CA GLN A 119 4.37 6.24 11.05
C GLN A 119 2.87 6.52 11.17
N ALA A 120 2.18 6.66 10.04
CA ALA A 120 0.74 6.89 10.02
C ALA A 120 -0.04 5.68 10.56
N LEU A 121 0.53 4.49 10.43
CA LEU A 121 -0.10 3.24 10.85
C LEU A 121 0.39 2.75 12.21
N GLU A 122 1.19 3.55 12.91
CA GLU A 122 1.71 3.20 14.23
C GLU A 122 0.55 2.96 15.19
N GLY A 123 0.62 1.87 15.94
CA GLY A 123 -0.43 1.50 16.89
C GLY A 123 -1.63 0.79 16.28
N PHE A 124 -1.65 0.64 14.97
CA PHE A 124 -2.72 -0.08 14.28
C PHE A 124 -2.51 -1.59 14.47
N GLU A 125 -3.47 -2.22 15.12
CA GLU A 125 -3.40 -3.66 15.37
C GLU A 125 -4.00 -4.42 14.19
N VAL A 126 -3.22 -5.36 13.62
CA VAL A 126 -3.62 -6.14 12.46
C VAL A 126 -3.49 -7.62 12.79
N GLU A 127 -4.51 -8.38 12.44
CA GLU A 127 -4.52 -9.84 12.58
C GLU A 127 -4.15 -10.47 11.22
N TYR A 128 -3.12 -11.27 11.22
CA TYR A 128 -2.61 -11.93 10.02
C TYR A 128 -3.02 -13.37 9.87
#